data_8c322707712475c08a9c3fad35a0b23c
#
_entry.id   8c322707712475c08a9c3fad35a0b23c
#
_cell.length_a   1.000
_cell.length_b   1.000
_cell.length_c   1.000
_cell.angle_alpha   90.00
_cell.angle_beta   90.00
_cell.angle_gamma   90.00
#
_symmetry.space_group_name_H-M   'P 1'
#
loop_
_entity.id
_entity.type
_entity.pdbx_description
1 polymer ?
#
loop_
_entity_poly.entity_id
_entity_poly.type
_entity_poly.pdbx_seq_one_letter_code
_entity_poly.pdbx_strand_id
1 'polypeptide(L)'
;MKAVYALYDDGHAAQQAVNRLRAAGLKDPDITVLSGRPMEEFEFGNIDKATWMWWIACGGALVGMAVAYGLAWITEHSWPMNVGGLPTFAWWPNLIIMFELTMLGAIVATVITLVVTAGFGRGKGRLYDPEVSDGKILVGVEHPSDASVAQYQQALNVTPDAQIKTV
;
A
#
# COMPACT_ATOMS: atom_id res chain seq x y z
N MET A 1 -17.13 -16.95 0.28
CA MET A 1 -16.35 -16.38 1.38
C MET A 1 -17.35 -16.00 2.47
N LYS A 2 -17.15 -16.40 3.73
CA LYS A 2 -18.00 -15.86 4.79
C LYS A 2 -17.42 -14.54 5.25
N ALA A 3 -18.20 -13.48 5.21
CA ALA A 3 -17.84 -12.18 5.73
C ALA A 3 -19.07 -11.51 6.34
N VAL A 4 -18.87 -10.74 7.39
CA VAL A 4 -19.91 -9.93 8.03
C VAL A 4 -19.49 -8.48 7.96
N TYR A 5 -20.32 -7.64 7.37
CA TYR A 5 -20.02 -6.22 7.21
C TYR A 5 -21.27 -5.35 7.36
N ALA A 6 -21.05 -4.11 7.64
CA ALA A 6 -22.09 -3.07 7.66
C ALA A 6 -21.66 -1.86 6.86
N LEU A 7 -22.63 -1.18 6.28
CA LEU A 7 -22.46 0.06 5.53
C LEU A 7 -22.96 1.23 6.36
N TYR A 8 -22.15 2.30 6.41
CA TYR A 8 -22.45 3.53 7.15
C TYR A 8 -22.33 4.73 6.23
N ASP A 9 -23.20 5.72 6.43
CA ASP A 9 -23.15 6.99 5.71
C ASP A 9 -22.22 8.00 6.41
N ASP A 10 -21.97 7.80 7.73
CA ASP A 10 -21.18 8.71 8.55
C ASP A 10 -19.90 8.05 9.09
N GLY A 11 -18.79 8.81 9.05
CA GLY A 11 -17.49 8.39 9.57
C GLY A 11 -17.49 8.15 11.08
N HIS A 12 -18.25 8.91 11.86
CA HIS A 12 -18.37 8.69 13.31
C HIS A 12 -19.03 7.37 13.65
N ALA A 13 -20.08 6.98 12.91
CA ALA A 13 -20.73 5.69 13.09
C ALA A 13 -19.80 4.54 12.71
N ALA A 14 -19.05 4.67 11.61
CA ALA A 14 -18.05 3.70 11.19
C ALA A 14 -16.93 3.57 12.25
N GLN A 15 -16.44 4.67 12.82
CA GLN A 15 -15.44 4.63 13.89
C GLN A 15 -15.96 3.95 15.17
N GLN A 16 -17.21 4.20 15.53
CA GLN A 16 -17.84 3.49 16.67
C GLN A 16 -17.95 1.98 16.41
N ALA A 17 -18.28 1.59 15.17
CA ALA A 17 -18.32 0.17 14.79
C ALA A 17 -16.93 -0.48 14.92
N VAL A 18 -15.89 0.17 14.44
CA VAL A 18 -14.50 -0.30 14.59
C VAL A 18 -14.14 -0.44 16.07
N ASN A 19 -14.46 0.55 16.90
CA ASN A 19 -14.16 0.50 18.34
C ASN A 19 -14.92 -0.63 19.05
N ARG A 20 -16.17 -0.90 18.67
CA ARG A 20 -16.92 -2.04 19.20
C ARG A 20 -16.35 -3.39 18.76
N LEU A 21 -15.88 -3.51 17.51
CA LEU A 21 -15.20 -4.71 17.04
C LEU A 21 -13.87 -4.94 17.78
N ARG A 22 -13.10 -3.87 18.05
CA ARG A 22 -11.90 -3.94 18.92
C ARG A 22 -12.25 -4.39 20.34
N ALA A 23 -13.31 -3.85 20.91
CA ALA A 23 -13.80 -4.27 22.23
C ALA A 23 -14.28 -5.73 22.26
N ALA A 24 -14.75 -6.26 21.12
CA ALA A 24 -15.10 -7.67 20.93
C ALA A 24 -13.86 -8.58 20.77
N GLY A 25 -12.63 -8.03 20.84
CA GLY A 25 -11.37 -8.78 20.82
C GLY A 25 -10.73 -8.92 19.44
N LEU A 26 -11.24 -8.25 18.41
CA LEU A 26 -10.62 -8.22 17.09
C LEU A 26 -9.40 -7.30 17.07
N LYS A 27 -8.39 -7.72 16.35
CA LYS A 27 -7.20 -6.90 16.08
C LYS A 27 -7.42 -6.07 14.81
N ASP A 28 -6.76 -4.90 14.72
CA ASP A 28 -6.87 -4.02 13.56
C ASP A 28 -6.64 -4.69 12.19
N PRO A 29 -5.72 -5.68 12.03
CA PRO A 29 -5.56 -6.39 10.76
C PRO A 29 -6.76 -7.23 10.33
N ASP A 30 -7.63 -7.61 11.28
CA ASP A 30 -8.79 -8.46 11.03
C ASP A 30 -10.05 -7.64 10.70
N ILE A 31 -9.98 -6.32 10.90
CA ILE A 31 -11.05 -5.37 10.60
C ILE A 31 -10.77 -4.73 9.25
N THR A 32 -11.66 -4.94 8.30
CA THR A 32 -11.59 -4.34 6.97
C THR A 32 -12.46 -3.09 6.95
N VAL A 33 -11.86 -1.94 6.65
CA VAL A 33 -12.57 -0.69 6.42
C VAL A 33 -12.31 -0.23 5.01
N LEU A 34 -13.37 0.05 4.25
CA LEU A 34 -13.30 0.57 2.88
C LEU A 34 -14.15 1.83 2.77
N SER A 35 -13.56 2.87 2.22
CA SER A 35 -14.24 4.14 1.92
C SER A 35 -13.84 4.61 0.53
N GLY A 36 -14.77 5.20 -0.20
CA GLY A 36 -14.52 5.86 -1.47
C GLY A 36 -13.85 7.24 -1.33
N ARG A 37 -13.73 7.76 -0.10
CA ARG A 37 -13.10 9.05 0.21
C ARG A 37 -11.98 8.86 1.22
N PRO A 38 -10.85 9.59 1.11
CA PRO A 38 -9.85 9.62 2.16
C PRO A 38 -10.45 10.29 3.41
N MET A 39 -10.33 9.62 4.55
CA MET A 39 -10.84 10.10 5.84
C MET A 39 -9.69 10.10 6.84
N GLU A 40 -8.89 11.15 6.81
CA GLU A 40 -7.73 11.31 7.71
C GLU A 40 -8.11 11.63 9.15
N GLU A 41 -9.36 12.06 9.38
CA GLU A 41 -9.88 12.44 10.70
C GLU A 41 -10.20 11.24 11.59
N PHE A 42 -10.27 10.02 11.02
CA PHE A 42 -10.70 8.81 11.71
C PHE A 42 -9.60 7.76 11.76
N GLU A 43 -9.37 7.20 12.95
CA GLU A 43 -8.41 6.11 13.17
C GLU A 43 -9.03 4.74 12.87
N PHE A 44 -9.38 4.47 11.63
CA PHE A 44 -9.93 3.17 11.23
C PHE A 44 -8.93 2.02 11.27
N GLY A 45 -7.64 2.30 11.33
CA GLY A 45 -6.59 1.30 11.33
C GLY A 45 -5.28 1.86 11.86
N ASN A 46 -4.26 1.03 11.87
CA ASN A 46 -2.93 1.37 12.37
C ASN A 46 -2.22 2.32 11.38
N ILE A 47 -2.45 3.62 11.52
CA ILE A 47 -1.92 4.69 10.66
C ILE A 47 -0.39 4.77 10.76
N ASP A 48 0.17 4.37 11.91
CA ASP A 48 1.59 4.52 12.24
C ASP A 48 2.47 3.32 11.83
N LYS A 49 2.05 2.47 10.90
CA LYS A 49 2.93 1.43 10.39
C LYS A 49 4.06 2.06 9.60
N ALA A 50 5.25 2.10 10.22
CA ALA A 50 6.48 2.43 9.51
C ALA A 50 6.59 1.57 8.24
N THR A 51 6.54 2.19 7.08
CA THR A 51 6.67 1.50 5.82
C THR A 51 8.15 1.29 5.49
N TRP A 52 8.50 0.11 5.01
CA TRP A 52 9.85 -0.19 4.50
C TRP A 52 10.13 0.47 3.14
N MET A 53 9.18 1.26 2.64
CA MET A 53 9.25 1.88 1.32
C MET A 53 10.52 2.73 1.15
N TRP A 54 10.90 3.48 2.19
CA TRP A 54 12.12 4.29 2.20
C TRP A 54 13.38 3.44 1.95
N TRP A 55 13.52 2.33 2.68
CA TRP A 55 14.67 1.45 2.54
C TRP A 55 14.74 0.75 1.19
N ILE A 56 13.57 0.40 0.64
CA ILE A 56 13.46 -0.20 -0.70
C ILE A 56 13.85 0.82 -1.76
N ALA A 57 13.40 2.07 -1.65
CA ALA A 57 13.79 3.14 -2.55
C ALA A 57 15.30 3.38 -2.52
N CYS A 58 15.90 3.47 -1.33
CA CYS A 58 17.35 3.61 -1.17
C CYS A 58 18.11 2.42 -1.75
N GLY A 59 17.63 1.20 -1.51
CA GLY A 59 18.22 -0.02 -2.11
C GLY A 59 18.17 0.00 -3.63
N GLY A 60 17.02 0.39 -4.21
CA GLY A 60 16.86 0.56 -5.65
C GLY A 60 17.79 1.62 -6.24
N ALA A 61 17.94 2.75 -5.52
CA ALA A 61 18.88 3.81 -5.91
C ALA A 61 20.33 3.33 -5.97
N LEU A 62 20.77 2.59 -4.96
CA LEU A 62 22.13 2.03 -4.91
C LEU A 62 22.39 1.04 -6.05
N VAL A 63 21.41 0.18 -6.35
CA VAL A 63 21.49 -0.74 -7.48
C VAL A 63 21.57 0.05 -8.80
N GLY A 64 20.73 1.06 -8.97
CA GLY A 64 20.76 1.93 -10.16
C GLY A 64 22.10 2.63 -10.34
N MET A 65 22.68 3.14 -9.25
CA MET A 65 24.01 3.77 -9.26
C MET A 65 25.12 2.77 -9.67
N ALA A 66 25.07 1.55 -9.11
CA ALA A 66 26.05 0.50 -9.44
C ALA A 66 25.96 0.10 -10.92
N VAL A 67 24.73 -0.01 -11.45
CA VAL A 67 24.49 -0.29 -12.88
C VAL A 67 25.03 0.86 -13.75
N ALA A 68 24.77 2.12 -13.38
CA ALA A 68 25.28 3.29 -14.10
C ALA A 68 26.79 3.30 -14.16
N TYR A 69 27.43 3.10 -13.01
CA TYR A 69 28.89 3.03 -12.92
C TYR A 69 29.47 1.92 -13.81
N GLY A 70 28.91 0.69 -13.69
CA GLY A 70 29.35 -0.45 -14.48
C GLY A 70 29.17 -0.23 -15.98
N LEU A 71 28.02 0.33 -16.37
CA LEU A 71 27.71 0.64 -17.78
C LEU A 71 28.72 1.64 -18.35
N ALA A 72 28.95 2.76 -17.66
CA ALA A 72 29.89 3.77 -18.08
C ALA A 72 31.32 3.21 -18.16
N TRP A 73 31.74 2.48 -17.12
CA TRP A 73 33.05 1.85 -17.08
C TRP A 73 33.26 0.89 -18.27
N ILE A 74 32.33 -0.03 -18.51
CA ILE A 74 32.44 -1.02 -19.60
C ILE A 74 32.47 -0.31 -20.95
N THR A 75 31.59 0.66 -21.16
CA THR A 75 31.46 1.35 -22.45
C THR A 75 32.70 2.14 -22.78
N GLU A 76 33.22 2.94 -21.82
CA GLU A 76 34.40 3.79 -22.05
C GLU A 76 35.69 3.00 -22.20
N HIS A 77 35.83 1.85 -21.51
CA HIS A 77 37.01 1.02 -21.68
C HIS A 77 36.96 0.12 -22.91
N SER A 78 35.75 -0.25 -23.36
CA SER A 78 35.58 -1.06 -24.58
C SER A 78 35.86 -0.24 -25.84
N TRP A 79 35.66 1.08 -25.80
CA TRP A 79 35.92 1.97 -26.91
C TRP A 79 36.66 3.23 -26.45
N PRO A 80 37.95 3.13 -26.12
CA PRO A 80 38.69 4.26 -25.56
C PRO A 80 38.90 5.32 -26.64
N MET A 81 38.22 6.46 -26.49
CA MET A 81 38.41 7.61 -27.34
C MET A 81 39.32 8.63 -26.63
N ASN A 82 40.36 9.09 -27.32
CA ASN A 82 41.22 10.16 -26.79
C ASN A 82 40.57 11.53 -27.08
N VAL A 83 39.92 12.10 -26.08
CA VAL A 83 39.19 13.37 -26.22
C VAL A 83 39.90 14.44 -25.41
N GLY A 84 40.80 15.17 -26.06
CA GLY A 84 41.37 16.39 -25.48
C GLY A 84 42.10 16.26 -24.14
N GLY A 85 42.71 15.09 -23.88
CA GLY A 85 43.45 14.85 -22.61
C GLY A 85 42.58 14.52 -21.40
N LEU A 86 41.30 14.29 -21.57
CA LEU A 86 40.45 13.76 -20.53
C LEU A 86 40.80 12.30 -20.25
N PRO A 87 40.70 11.83 -18.97
CA PRO A 87 40.86 10.42 -18.66
C PRO A 87 39.78 9.60 -19.34
N THR A 88 40.08 8.31 -19.64
CA THR A 88 39.12 7.38 -20.28
C THR A 88 37.81 7.32 -19.51
N PHE A 89 37.88 7.30 -18.18
CA PHE A 89 36.70 7.45 -17.33
C PHE A 89 36.68 8.82 -16.67
N ALA A 90 35.80 9.70 -17.13
CA ALA A 90 35.66 11.05 -16.61
C ALA A 90 34.44 11.22 -15.72
N TRP A 91 34.65 11.59 -14.47
CA TRP A 91 33.58 11.72 -13.47
C TRP A 91 32.49 12.72 -13.89
N TRP A 92 32.88 13.88 -14.35
CA TRP A 92 31.91 14.96 -14.61
C TRP A 92 30.89 14.64 -15.69
N PRO A 93 31.25 14.14 -16.87
CA PRO A 93 30.27 13.69 -17.86
C PRO A 93 29.40 12.55 -17.37
N ASN A 94 29.97 11.61 -16.59
CA ASN A 94 29.27 10.43 -16.10
C ASN A 94 28.31 10.71 -14.94
N LEU A 95 28.44 11.86 -14.25
CA LEU A 95 27.51 12.25 -13.20
C LEU A 95 26.06 12.29 -13.67
N ILE A 96 25.82 12.70 -14.91
CA ILE A 96 24.47 12.78 -15.47
C ILE A 96 23.84 11.39 -15.54
N ILE A 97 24.53 10.43 -16.16
CA ILE A 97 24.01 9.07 -16.29
C ILE A 97 23.90 8.37 -14.93
N MET A 98 24.84 8.65 -14.01
CA MET A 98 24.77 8.12 -12.65
C MET A 98 23.54 8.64 -11.90
N PHE A 99 23.26 9.94 -12.01
CA PHE A 99 22.06 10.54 -11.43
C PHE A 99 20.77 9.93 -12.02
N GLU A 100 20.68 9.87 -13.34
CA GLU A 100 19.51 9.33 -14.05
C GLU A 100 19.19 7.87 -13.64
N LEU A 101 20.19 6.99 -13.68
CA LEU A 101 19.98 5.59 -13.35
C LEU A 101 19.75 5.37 -11.84
N THR A 102 20.32 6.20 -10.98
CA THR A 102 20.04 6.19 -9.55
C THR A 102 18.57 6.50 -9.29
N MET A 103 18.05 7.57 -9.90
CA MET A 103 16.64 7.95 -9.81
C MET A 103 15.73 6.88 -10.40
N LEU A 104 16.08 6.36 -11.58
CA LEU A 104 15.33 5.28 -12.22
C LEU A 104 15.28 4.03 -11.33
N GLY A 105 16.39 3.65 -10.72
CA GLY A 105 16.46 2.51 -9.81
C GLY A 105 15.53 2.66 -8.60
N ALA A 106 15.51 3.85 -7.98
CA ALA A 106 14.60 4.17 -6.90
C ALA A 106 13.13 4.08 -7.33
N ILE A 107 12.79 4.69 -8.46
CA ILE A 107 11.41 4.70 -9.00
C ILE A 107 10.94 3.28 -9.32
N VAL A 108 11.75 2.50 -10.04
CA VAL A 108 11.39 1.13 -10.40
C VAL A 108 11.17 0.26 -9.16
N ALA A 109 12.06 0.36 -8.17
CA ALA A 109 11.93 -0.39 -6.92
C ALA A 109 10.63 -0.03 -6.17
N THR A 110 10.28 1.25 -6.08
CA THR A 110 9.05 1.71 -5.42
C THR A 110 7.80 1.29 -6.18
N VAL A 111 7.80 1.40 -7.52
CA VAL A 111 6.66 0.98 -8.36
C VAL A 111 6.44 -0.53 -8.26
N ILE A 112 7.49 -1.35 -8.34
CA ILE A 112 7.38 -2.80 -8.16
C ILE A 112 6.81 -3.12 -6.77
N THR A 113 7.32 -2.47 -5.74
CA THR A 113 6.83 -2.67 -4.37
C THR A 113 5.35 -2.30 -4.25
N LEU A 114 4.93 -1.19 -4.85
CA LEU A 114 3.53 -0.77 -4.88
C LEU A 114 2.65 -1.83 -5.55
N VAL A 115 3.03 -2.30 -6.74
CA VAL A 115 2.28 -3.32 -7.48
C VAL A 115 2.15 -4.63 -6.68
N VAL A 116 3.25 -5.06 -6.05
CA VAL A 116 3.27 -6.28 -5.23
C VAL A 116 2.43 -6.14 -3.97
N THR A 117 2.55 -5.02 -3.26
CA THR A 117 1.82 -4.76 -2.00
C THR A 117 0.35 -4.46 -2.24
N ALA A 118 0.01 -3.76 -3.32
CA ALA A 118 -1.37 -3.53 -3.71
C ALA A 118 -2.08 -4.82 -4.17
N GLY A 119 -1.32 -5.89 -4.43
CA GLY A 119 -1.88 -7.18 -4.82
C GLY A 119 -2.54 -7.17 -6.19
N PHE A 120 -2.09 -6.31 -7.10
CA PHE A 120 -2.58 -6.29 -8.48
C PHE A 120 -2.52 -7.69 -9.10
N GLY A 121 -3.66 -8.16 -9.61
CA GLY A 121 -3.80 -9.50 -10.21
C GLY A 121 -4.03 -10.64 -9.21
N ARG A 122 -3.92 -10.44 -7.91
CA ARG A 122 -4.39 -11.39 -6.91
C ARG A 122 -5.87 -11.16 -6.67
N GLY A 123 -6.70 -11.81 -7.46
CA GLY A 123 -8.17 -11.80 -7.33
C GLY A 123 -8.67 -12.54 -6.09
N LYS A 124 -8.05 -12.34 -4.95
CA LYS A 124 -8.64 -12.68 -3.66
C LYS A 124 -9.74 -11.67 -3.45
N GLY A 125 -10.99 -12.15 -3.52
CA GLY A 125 -12.16 -11.33 -3.25
C GLY A 125 -12.00 -10.63 -1.92
N ARG A 126 -11.53 -9.38 -1.96
CA ARG A 126 -11.62 -8.48 -0.82
C ARG A 126 -13.10 -8.19 -0.64
N LEU A 127 -13.50 -8.09 0.60
CA LEU A 127 -14.84 -7.64 0.94
C LEU A 127 -15.11 -6.30 0.24
N TYR A 128 -16.05 -6.29 -0.68
CA TYR A 128 -16.40 -5.10 -1.46
C TYR A 128 -17.90 -5.05 -1.69
N ASP A 129 -18.48 -3.89 -1.50
CA ASP A 129 -19.89 -3.61 -1.84
C ASP A 129 -19.92 -2.39 -2.77
N PRO A 130 -20.69 -2.43 -3.88
CA PRO A 130 -20.83 -1.31 -4.81
C PRO A 130 -21.27 0.01 -4.16
N GLU A 131 -22.02 -0.04 -3.07
CA GLU A 131 -22.50 1.15 -2.33
C GLU A 131 -21.34 1.95 -1.70
N VAL A 132 -20.13 1.40 -1.62
CA VAL A 132 -18.92 2.15 -1.22
C VAL A 132 -18.58 3.21 -2.27
N SER A 133 -18.86 2.92 -3.54
CA SER A 133 -18.66 3.89 -4.63
C SER A 133 -19.67 5.04 -4.57
N ASP A 134 -20.81 4.82 -3.93
CA ASP A 134 -21.85 5.84 -3.70
C ASP A 134 -21.57 6.70 -2.46
N GLY A 135 -20.41 6.50 -1.82
CA GLY A 135 -19.92 7.30 -0.70
C GLY A 135 -20.13 6.69 0.68
N LYS A 136 -20.65 5.45 0.76
CA LYS A 136 -20.79 4.73 2.04
C LYS A 136 -19.47 4.16 2.50
N ILE A 137 -19.34 3.97 3.80
CA ILE A 137 -18.19 3.39 4.47
C ILE A 137 -18.53 1.96 4.84
N LEU A 138 -17.77 1.00 4.33
CA LEU A 138 -17.89 -0.39 4.67
C LEU A 138 -16.96 -0.71 5.85
N VAL A 139 -17.52 -1.28 6.90
CA VAL A 139 -16.76 -1.84 8.03
C VAL A 139 -17.16 -3.32 8.17
N GLY A 140 -16.17 -4.20 8.15
CA GLY A 140 -16.46 -5.62 8.20
C GLY A 140 -15.31 -6.50 8.67
N VAL A 141 -15.60 -7.78 8.84
CA VAL A 141 -14.67 -8.83 9.25
C VAL A 141 -14.69 -9.93 8.21
N GLU A 142 -13.52 -10.26 7.69
CA GLU A 142 -13.34 -11.37 6.76
C GLU A 142 -13.09 -12.67 7.55
N HIS A 143 -13.72 -13.76 7.08
CA HIS A 143 -13.57 -15.11 7.67
C HIS A 143 -13.92 -15.21 9.17
N PRO A 144 -15.09 -14.69 9.61
CA PRO A 144 -15.53 -14.85 10.99
C PRO A 144 -15.75 -16.35 11.30
N SER A 145 -15.45 -16.77 12.53
CA SER A 145 -15.87 -18.10 13.00
C SER A 145 -17.39 -18.13 13.18
N ASP A 146 -18.02 -19.27 12.89
CA ASP A 146 -19.49 -19.40 12.97
C ASP A 146 -20.03 -19.01 14.36
N ALA A 147 -19.26 -19.24 15.41
CA ALA A 147 -19.62 -18.88 16.78
C ALA A 147 -19.59 -17.37 17.06
N SER A 148 -18.81 -16.59 16.30
CA SER A 148 -18.62 -15.16 16.53
C SER A 148 -19.42 -14.25 15.61
N VAL A 149 -20.09 -14.81 14.59
CA VAL A 149 -20.92 -14.05 13.64
C VAL A 149 -21.97 -13.20 14.34
N ALA A 150 -22.72 -13.80 15.28
CA ALA A 150 -23.77 -13.09 16.02
C ALA A 150 -23.20 -11.94 16.87
N GLN A 151 -22.04 -12.14 17.49
CA GLN A 151 -21.34 -11.12 18.28
C GLN A 151 -20.89 -9.95 17.39
N TYR A 152 -20.34 -10.23 16.21
CA TYR A 152 -19.88 -9.20 15.29
C TYR A 152 -21.04 -8.44 14.64
N GLN A 153 -22.16 -9.11 14.32
CA GLN A 153 -23.37 -8.45 13.88
C GLN A 153 -23.91 -7.48 14.93
N GLN A 154 -23.87 -7.89 16.20
CA GLN A 154 -24.30 -7.01 17.30
C GLN A 154 -23.33 -5.82 17.49
N ALA A 155 -22.03 -6.02 17.33
CA ALA A 155 -21.04 -4.96 17.39
C ALA A 155 -21.17 -3.96 16.23
N LEU A 156 -21.52 -4.44 15.03
CA LEU A 156 -21.75 -3.61 13.85
C LEU A 156 -23.09 -2.86 13.89
N ASN A 157 -24.04 -3.27 14.73
CA ASN A 157 -25.32 -2.57 14.87
C ASN A 157 -25.15 -1.31 15.74
N VAL A 158 -24.55 -0.26 15.17
CA VAL A 158 -24.28 1.03 15.85
C VAL A 158 -25.42 2.00 15.65
N THR A 159 -25.96 2.07 14.46
CA THR A 159 -27.04 2.99 14.05
C THR A 159 -28.22 2.20 13.48
N PRO A 160 -29.47 2.70 13.62
CA PRO A 160 -30.64 2.04 13.06
C PRO A 160 -30.59 1.90 11.53
N ASP A 161 -29.83 2.75 10.87
CA ASP A 161 -29.66 2.77 9.42
C ASP A 161 -28.49 1.90 8.92
N ALA A 162 -27.78 1.20 9.83
CA ALA A 162 -26.68 0.33 9.46
C ALA A 162 -27.20 -0.88 8.68
N GLN A 163 -26.83 -0.98 7.41
CA GLN A 163 -27.15 -2.12 6.57
C GLN A 163 -26.15 -3.25 6.83
N ILE A 164 -26.54 -4.20 7.70
CA ILE A 164 -25.72 -5.36 8.00
C ILE A 164 -25.95 -6.44 6.93
N LYS A 165 -24.89 -6.82 6.23
CA LYS A 165 -24.91 -7.87 5.21
C LYS A 165 -23.95 -9.00 5.62
N THR A 166 -24.34 -10.24 5.31
CA THR A 166 -23.53 -11.45 5.52
C THR A 166 -23.36 -12.14 4.16
N VAL A 167 -22.13 -12.42 3.77
CA VAL A 167 -21.80 -13.11 2.51
C VAL A 167 -20.97 -14.35 2.78
#